data_7613aa0e11df90f871e111c800505111
#
_entry.id   7613aa0e11df90f871e111c800505111
#
_cell.length_a   1.000
_cell.length_b   1.000
_cell.length_c   1.000
_cell.angle_alpha   90.00
_cell.angle_beta   90.00
_cell.angle_gamma   90.00
#
_symmetry.space_group_name_H-M   'P 1'
#
loop_
_entity.id
_entity.type
_entity.pdbx_description
1 polymer ?
#
loop_
_entity_poly.entity_id
_entity_poly.type
_entity_poly.pdbx_seq_one_letter_code
_entity_poly.pdbx_strand_id
1 'polypeptide(L)'
;MKKLLITILSIMTIFFVLLLYSRFIGTTGLITHEIVLKEQIPESNKGLKIIHFSDIHYKKVITEKRVKDLIKEINRNKPDIILFTGDLLDKDYQLTNKDINFLITYLKKLNPKYGTYAIMGDQDYSNEEALKNIYLQSNITLLKNETTYIYNENNDKIALTGLESYLKNMDINKSYTSLEENTYHITMVHEPDAIKEILKNEKPSNLILAGHSINGSINIPGIKNLLLPNGAKKIKNSELKNKNVYISNGIGVNNVNFRLFNTPSINLYRFN
;
A
#
# COMPACT_ATOMS: atom_id res chain seq x y z
N MET A 1 -50.20 -8.56 2.78
CA MET A 1 -49.45 -8.07 3.95
C MET A 1 -48.38 -9.07 4.46
N LYS A 2 -48.73 -10.33 4.83
CA LYS A 2 -47.75 -11.32 5.36
C LYS A 2 -46.53 -11.56 4.42
N LYS A 3 -46.77 -11.75 3.11
CA LYS A 3 -45.67 -11.95 2.13
C LYS A 3 -44.73 -10.74 2.06
N LEU A 4 -45.26 -9.51 2.05
CA LEU A 4 -44.46 -8.29 2.03
C LEU A 4 -43.61 -8.17 3.31
N LEU A 5 -44.19 -8.47 4.48
CA LEU A 5 -43.48 -8.46 5.76
C LEU A 5 -42.35 -9.48 5.76
N ILE A 6 -42.59 -10.71 5.29
CA ILE A 6 -41.56 -11.75 5.18
C ILE A 6 -40.42 -11.29 4.25
N THR A 7 -40.75 -10.70 3.10
CA THR A 7 -39.74 -10.18 2.17
C THR A 7 -38.89 -9.10 2.83
N ILE A 8 -39.51 -8.13 3.51
CA ILE A 8 -38.78 -7.07 4.22
C ILE A 8 -37.85 -7.66 5.30
N LEU A 9 -38.37 -8.58 6.13
CA LEU A 9 -37.58 -9.24 7.18
C LEU A 9 -36.41 -10.04 6.57
N SER A 10 -36.63 -10.74 5.45
CA SER A 10 -35.57 -11.47 4.76
C SER A 10 -34.47 -10.52 4.27
N ILE A 11 -34.80 -9.38 3.66
CA ILE A 11 -33.86 -8.37 3.19
C ILE A 11 -33.09 -7.81 4.37
N MET A 12 -33.76 -7.46 5.48
CA MET A 12 -33.10 -6.96 6.70
C MET A 12 -32.14 -7.98 7.28
N THR A 13 -32.51 -9.24 7.32
CA THR A 13 -31.66 -10.33 7.83
C THR A 13 -30.42 -10.49 6.95
N ILE A 14 -30.56 -10.51 5.62
CA ILE A 14 -29.42 -10.57 4.70
C ILE A 14 -28.50 -9.37 4.90
N PHE A 15 -29.05 -8.17 4.99
CA PHE A 15 -28.28 -6.95 5.21
C PHE A 15 -27.51 -7.02 6.54
N PHE A 16 -28.15 -7.47 7.62
CA PHE A 16 -27.52 -7.63 8.92
C PHE A 16 -26.38 -8.66 8.89
N VAL A 17 -26.59 -9.80 8.24
CA VAL A 17 -25.55 -10.83 8.05
C VAL A 17 -24.36 -10.27 7.26
N LEU A 18 -24.61 -9.50 6.19
CA LEU A 18 -23.54 -8.84 5.41
C LEU A 18 -22.77 -7.81 6.24
N LEU A 19 -23.45 -7.06 7.12
CA LEU A 19 -22.77 -6.14 8.04
C LEU A 19 -21.86 -6.89 9.03
N LEU A 20 -22.36 -7.97 9.63
CA LEU A 20 -21.54 -8.81 10.53
C LEU A 20 -20.37 -9.42 9.79
N TYR A 21 -20.58 -9.98 8.61
CA TYR A 21 -19.51 -10.48 7.75
C TYR A 21 -18.46 -9.40 7.48
N SER A 22 -18.89 -8.22 7.02
CA SER A 22 -18.00 -7.11 6.68
C SER A 22 -17.18 -6.63 7.87
N ARG A 23 -17.77 -6.66 9.07
CA ARG A 23 -17.13 -6.18 10.29
C ARG A 23 -16.13 -7.17 10.89
N PHE A 24 -16.47 -8.44 10.91
CA PHE A 24 -15.74 -9.46 11.67
C PHE A 24 -14.95 -10.42 10.78
N ILE A 25 -15.40 -10.68 9.56
CA ILE A 25 -14.75 -11.60 8.63
C ILE A 25 -14.01 -10.84 7.53
N GLY A 26 -14.69 -9.89 6.88
CA GLY A 26 -14.12 -9.12 5.77
C GLY A 26 -12.86 -8.32 6.12
N THR A 27 -12.69 -7.93 7.39
CA THR A 27 -11.48 -7.26 7.88
C THR A 27 -10.37 -8.23 8.28
N THR A 28 -10.62 -9.53 8.28
CA THR A 28 -9.67 -10.58 8.63
C THR A 28 -9.13 -11.27 7.38
N GLY A 29 -8.15 -12.12 7.57
CA GLY A 29 -7.47 -12.77 6.46
C GLY A 29 -6.33 -11.90 5.90
N LEU A 30 -5.51 -12.53 5.09
CA LEU A 30 -4.44 -11.91 4.34
C LEU A 30 -4.17 -12.78 3.12
N ILE A 31 -4.28 -12.20 1.93
CA ILE A 31 -4.00 -12.90 0.69
C ILE A 31 -2.82 -12.26 -0.03
N THR A 32 -2.11 -13.06 -0.81
CA THR A 32 -1.06 -12.58 -1.70
C THR A 32 -1.60 -12.56 -3.13
N HIS A 33 -1.66 -11.38 -3.74
CA HIS A 33 -1.94 -11.22 -5.15
C HIS A 33 -0.64 -11.28 -5.94
N GLU A 34 -0.46 -12.32 -6.74
CA GLU A 34 0.68 -12.43 -7.64
C GLU A 34 0.37 -11.75 -8.98
N ILE A 35 1.25 -10.84 -9.39
CA ILE A 35 1.13 -10.02 -10.59
C ILE A 35 2.41 -10.20 -11.40
N VAL A 36 2.28 -10.74 -12.60
CA VAL A 36 3.40 -10.94 -13.52
C VAL A 36 3.50 -9.72 -14.43
N LEU A 37 4.60 -8.97 -14.31
CA LEU A 37 4.92 -7.83 -15.17
C LEU A 37 5.65 -8.33 -16.40
N LYS A 38 5.10 -8.06 -17.59
CA LYS A 38 5.62 -8.58 -18.88
C LYS A 38 6.23 -7.51 -19.77
N GLU A 39 6.00 -6.21 -19.46
CA GLU A 39 6.34 -5.13 -20.37
C GLU A 39 7.61 -4.39 -19.94
N GLN A 40 8.53 -4.20 -20.89
CA GLN A 40 9.70 -3.32 -20.78
C GLN A 40 10.59 -3.57 -19.55
N ILE A 41 10.71 -4.82 -19.14
CA ILE A 41 11.61 -5.20 -18.04
C ILE A 41 12.99 -5.45 -18.63
N PRO A 42 14.03 -4.73 -18.18
CA PRO A 42 15.41 -5.03 -18.58
C PRO A 42 15.76 -6.48 -18.24
N GLU A 43 16.52 -7.14 -19.10
CA GLU A 43 16.92 -8.54 -18.91
C GLU A 43 17.59 -8.77 -17.55
N SER A 44 18.38 -7.81 -17.11
CA SER A 44 19.07 -7.80 -15.81
C SER A 44 18.13 -7.82 -14.60
N ASN A 45 16.89 -7.39 -14.78
CA ASN A 45 15.89 -7.31 -13.70
C ASN A 45 14.89 -8.47 -13.76
N LYS A 46 14.98 -9.37 -14.74
CA LYS A 46 14.12 -10.54 -14.80
C LYS A 46 14.31 -11.45 -13.59
N GLY A 47 13.23 -12.03 -13.16
CA GLY A 47 13.19 -12.91 -11.97
C GLY A 47 13.03 -12.19 -10.65
N LEU A 48 13.17 -10.86 -10.59
CA LEU A 48 12.97 -10.10 -9.36
C LEU A 48 11.54 -10.23 -8.83
N LYS A 49 11.45 -10.31 -7.51
CA LYS A 49 10.21 -10.37 -6.73
C LYS A 49 10.11 -9.15 -5.83
N ILE A 50 9.10 -8.34 -6.07
CA ILE A 50 8.82 -7.14 -5.28
C ILE A 50 7.53 -7.35 -4.51
N ILE A 51 7.58 -7.23 -3.19
CA ILE A 51 6.36 -7.15 -2.35
C ILE A 51 6.00 -5.69 -2.15
N HIS A 52 4.72 -5.38 -2.40
CA HIS A 52 4.13 -4.09 -2.09
C HIS A 52 2.93 -4.26 -1.16
N PHE A 53 2.86 -3.43 -0.13
CA PHE A 53 1.74 -3.35 0.80
C PHE A 53 1.59 -1.92 1.35
N SER A 54 0.45 -1.63 1.98
CA SER A 54 0.13 -0.31 2.52
C SER A 54 -0.91 -0.39 3.63
N ASP A 55 -1.18 0.74 4.28
CA ASP A 55 -2.36 0.98 5.11
C ASP A 55 -2.50 -0.10 6.21
N ILE A 56 -1.50 -0.20 7.08
CA ILE A 56 -1.55 -1.12 8.23
C ILE A 56 -2.53 -0.60 9.27
N HIS A 57 -2.52 0.71 9.57
CA HIS A 57 -3.32 1.34 10.62
C HIS A 57 -3.23 0.54 11.94
N TYR A 58 -2.01 0.39 12.42
CA TYR A 58 -1.69 -0.36 13.63
C TYR A 58 -2.53 0.09 14.83
N LYS A 59 -3.04 -0.88 15.61
CA LYS A 59 -3.95 -0.73 16.74
C LYS A 59 -5.38 -0.27 16.41
N LYS A 60 -5.73 0.05 15.19
CA LYS A 60 -7.13 0.29 14.83
C LYS A 60 -7.91 -1.05 14.75
N VAL A 61 -7.58 -1.91 13.78
CA VAL A 61 -8.05 -3.30 13.68
C VAL A 61 -6.90 -4.28 13.58
N ILE A 62 -5.69 -3.77 13.32
CA ILE A 62 -4.49 -4.57 13.19
C ILE A 62 -3.82 -4.70 14.55
N THR A 63 -3.90 -5.89 15.10
CA THR A 63 -3.28 -6.28 16.38
C THR A 63 -1.80 -6.64 16.17
N GLU A 64 -1.05 -6.71 17.27
CA GLU A 64 0.32 -7.23 17.27
C GLU A 64 0.44 -8.60 16.58
N LYS A 65 -0.52 -9.50 16.82
CA LYS A 65 -0.58 -10.81 16.16
C LYS A 65 -0.67 -10.67 14.65
N ARG A 66 -1.52 -9.79 14.15
CA ARG A 66 -1.68 -9.58 12.69
C ARG A 66 -0.46 -8.95 12.05
N VAL A 67 0.27 -8.07 12.74
CA VAL A 67 1.58 -7.57 12.26
C VAL A 67 2.57 -8.71 12.14
N LYS A 68 2.63 -9.63 13.12
CA LYS A 68 3.49 -10.82 13.05
C LYS A 68 3.13 -11.72 11.89
N ASP A 69 1.84 -11.97 11.69
CA ASP A 69 1.33 -12.80 10.59
C ASP A 69 1.64 -12.17 9.21
N LEU A 70 1.51 -10.82 9.09
CA LEU A 70 1.88 -10.08 7.89
C LEU A 70 3.37 -10.25 7.54
N ILE A 71 4.25 -10.04 8.52
CA ILE A 71 5.70 -10.17 8.30
C ILE A 71 6.08 -11.60 7.92
N LYS A 72 5.46 -12.60 8.56
CA LYS A 72 5.65 -14.00 8.20
C LYS A 72 5.22 -14.27 6.76
N GLU A 73 4.07 -13.75 6.34
CA GLU A 73 3.57 -13.92 4.97
C GLU A 73 4.47 -13.22 3.95
N ILE A 74 4.93 -12.00 4.21
CA ILE A 74 5.88 -11.29 3.36
C ILE A 74 7.16 -12.12 3.17
N ASN A 75 7.78 -12.57 4.27
CA ASN A 75 9.03 -13.33 4.21
C ASN A 75 8.87 -14.71 3.54
N ARG A 76 7.68 -15.34 3.65
CA ARG A 76 7.38 -16.61 2.96
C ARG A 76 7.51 -16.50 1.45
N ASN A 77 7.22 -15.33 0.89
CA ASN A 77 7.34 -15.07 -0.54
C ASN A 77 8.80 -14.87 -1.00
N LYS A 78 9.77 -14.76 -0.07
CA LYS A 78 11.19 -14.51 -0.33
C LYS A 78 11.38 -13.34 -1.30
N PRO A 79 10.94 -12.12 -0.94
CA PRO A 79 11.05 -10.95 -1.81
C PRO A 79 12.50 -10.50 -1.97
N ASP A 80 12.80 -9.95 -3.14
CA ASP A 80 14.07 -9.26 -3.37
C ASP A 80 14.00 -7.81 -2.86
N ILE A 81 12.84 -7.16 -3.02
CA ILE A 81 12.58 -5.79 -2.58
C ILE A 81 11.22 -5.76 -1.86
N ILE A 82 11.14 -4.96 -0.79
CA ILE A 82 9.89 -4.70 -0.08
C ILE A 82 9.59 -3.20 -0.16
N LEU A 83 8.38 -2.86 -0.61
CA LEU A 83 7.89 -1.48 -0.77
C LEU A 83 6.63 -1.27 0.08
N PHE A 84 6.70 -0.31 1.00
CA PHE A 84 5.59 0.07 1.86
C PHE A 84 5.14 1.49 1.53
N THR A 85 3.90 1.64 1.05
CA THR A 85 3.37 2.93 0.60
C THR A 85 2.54 3.67 1.67
N GLY A 86 2.95 3.56 2.94
CA GLY A 86 2.50 4.45 4.01
C GLY A 86 1.27 3.99 4.80
N ASP A 87 0.88 4.81 5.76
CA ASP A 87 -0.14 4.58 6.78
C ASP A 87 0.15 3.35 7.65
N LEU A 88 1.31 3.40 8.31
CA LEU A 88 1.63 2.44 9.38
C LEU A 88 0.73 2.66 10.58
N LEU A 89 0.43 3.92 10.91
CA LEU A 89 -0.37 4.32 12.06
C LEU A 89 -1.68 4.99 11.62
N ASP A 90 -2.61 5.08 12.55
CA ASP A 90 -3.78 5.96 12.45
C ASP A 90 -3.40 7.34 13.03
N LYS A 91 -3.92 8.43 12.46
CA LYS A 91 -3.59 9.82 12.85
C LYS A 91 -3.85 10.12 14.33
N ASP A 92 -4.87 9.48 14.90
CA ASP A 92 -5.30 9.73 16.28
C ASP A 92 -4.63 8.76 17.29
N TYR A 93 -3.75 7.86 16.80
CA TYR A 93 -3.10 6.89 17.66
C TYR A 93 -1.83 7.48 18.29
N GLN A 94 -1.78 7.47 19.61
CA GLN A 94 -0.59 7.85 20.36
C GLN A 94 0.25 6.60 20.68
N LEU A 95 1.45 6.56 20.11
CA LEU A 95 2.39 5.47 20.32
C LEU A 95 2.91 5.45 21.76
N THR A 96 2.85 4.28 22.37
CA THR A 96 3.55 4.01 23.63
C THR A 96 4.96 3.48 23.33
N ASN A 97 5.88 3.56 24.32
CA ASN A 97 7.19 2.94 24.20
C ASN A 97 7.12 1.44 23.92
N LYS A 98 6.09 0.75 24.44
CA LYS A 98 5.84 -0.65 24.13
C LYS A 98 5.53 -0.87 22.66
N ASP A 99 4.72 -0.02 22.06
CA ASP A 99 4.37 -0.11 20.63
C ASP A 99 5.58 0.16 19.76
N ILE A 100 6.38 1.19 20.08
CA ILE A 100 7.62 1.52 19.37
C ILE A 100 8.57 0.31 19.38
N ASN A 101 8.84 -0.24 20.55
CA ASN A 101 9.72 -1.41 20.69
C ASN A 101 9.17 -2.65 19.96
N PHE A 102 7.85 -2.86 20.00
CA PHE A 102 7.19 -3.93 19.27
C PHE A 102 7.38 -3.75 17.75
N LEU A 103 7.06 -2.57 17.22
CA LEU A 103 7.18 -2.27 15.78
C LEU A 103 8.62 -2.43 15.30
N ILE A 104 9.61 -1.87 16.00
CA ILE A 104 11.03 -2.03 15.67
C ILE A 104 11.40 -3.52 15.65
N THR A 105 11.05 -4.27 16.71
CA THR A 105 11.40 -5.68 16.84
C THR A 105 10.84 -6.54 15.70
N TYR A 106 9.63 -6.24 15.25
CA TYR A 106 8.98 -7.07 14.23
C TYR A 106 9.24 -6.59 12.82
N LEU A 107 9.25 -5.27 12.56
CA LEU A 107 9.59 -4.74 11.23
C LEU A 107 11.05 -5.08 10.85
N LYS A 108 11.97 -5.11 11.81
CA LYS A 108 13.34 -5.56 11.61
C LYS A 108 13.47 -7.02 11.12
N LYS A 109 12.41 -7.82 11.25
CA LYS A 109 12.37 -9.22 10.75
C LYS A 109 11.98 -9.32 9.28
N LEU A 110 11.63 -8.23 8.61
CA LEU A 110 11.50 -8.20 7.16
C LEU A 110 12.85 -8.56 6.55
N ASN A 111 12.86 -9.52 5.60
CA ASN A 111 14.09 -10.11 5.09
C ASN A 111 14.13 -10.10 3.55
N PRO A 112 14.17 -8.93 2.92
CA PRO A 112 14.40 -8.80 1.48
C PRO A 112 15.88 -8.93 1.14
N LYS A 113 16.17 -9.27 -0.12
CA LYS A 113 17.56 -9.38 -0.62
C LYS A 113 18.21 -7.98 -0.81
N TYR A 114 17.44 -7.00 -1.30
CA TYR A 114 17.96 -5.68 -1.70
C TYR A 114 17.39 -4.51 -0.90
N GLY A 115 16.63 -4.78 0.14
CA GLY A 115 16.18 -3.75 1.08
C GLY A 115 14.67 -3.56 1.16
N THR A 116 14.28 -2.88 2.23
CA THR A 116 12.91 -2.42 2.49
C THR A 116 12.88 -0.91 2.39
N TYR A 117 11.92 -0.39 1.63
CA TYR A 117 11.73 1.04 1.40
C TYR A 117 10.31 1.43 1.77
N ALA A 118 10.14 2.60 2.35
CA ALA A 118 8.86 3.14 2.77
C ALA A 118 8.69 4.59 2.35
N ILE A 119 7.45 5.01 2.21
CA ILE A 119 7.02 6.41 2.25
C ILE A 119 6.02 6.60 3.40
N MET A 120 5.75 7.85 3.78
CA MET A 120 4.71 8.16 4.75
C MET A 120 3.36 8.34 4.06
N GLY A 121 2.29 7.82 4.70
CA GLY A 121 0.92 8.18 4.37
C GLY A 121 0.47 9.46 5.07
N ASP A 122 -0.71 9.97 4.73
CA ASP A 122 -1.23 11.22 5.29
C ASP A 122 -1.48 11.15 6.80
N GLN A 123 -1.76 9.96 7.33
CA GLN A 123 -2.01 9.76 8.76
C GLN A 123 -0.74 9.61 9.59
N ASP A 124 0.35 9.20 8.96
CA ASP A 124 1.65 8.99 9.63
C ASP A 124 2.26 10.30 10.17
N TYR A 125 1.92 11.46 9.59
CA TYR A 125 2.53 12.75 9.94
C TYR A 125 2.25 13.20 11.38
N SER A 126 1.19 12.72 12.02
CA SER A 126 0.95 12.99 13.45
C SER A 126 1.98 12.34 14.37
N ASN A 127 2.71 11.34 13.88
CA ASN A 127 3.76 10.60 14.61
C ASN A 127 5.09 10.58 13.84
N GLU A 128 5.37 11.59 13.00
CA GLU A 128 6.48 11.60 12.04
C GLU A 128 7.82 11.26 12.66
N GLU A 129 8.21 11.92 13.76
CA GLU A 129 9.51 11.70 14.40
C GLU A 129 9.65 10.28 14.97
N ALA A 130 8.57 9.77 15.59
CA ALA A 130 8.57 8.40 16.10
C ALA A 130 8.69 7.38 14.96
N LEU A 131 8.01 7.62 13.84
CA LEU A 131 8.07 6.75 12.67
C LEU A 131 9.44 6.78 11.98
N LYS A 132 10.06 7.94 11.84
CA LYS A 132 11.46 8.04 11.36
C LYS A 132 12.39 7.16 12.19
N ASN A 133 12.26 7.23 13.51
CA ASN A 133 13.05 6.41 14.42
C ASN A 133 12.76 4.91 14.27
N ILE A 134 11.46 4.53 14.18
CA ILE A 134 11.04 3.14 13.97
C ILE A 134 11.64 2.60 12.67
N TYR A 135 11.53 3.32 11.55
CA TYR A 135 12.04 2.88 10.27
C TYR A 135 13.57 2.75 10.29
N LEU A 136 14.27 3.76 10.82
CA LEU A 136 15.72 3.73 10.95
C LEU A 136 16.20 2.49 11.74
N GLN A 137 15.62 2.25 12.91
CA GLN A 137 15.99 1.11 13.76
C GLN A 137 15.57 -0.24 13.19
N SER A 138 14.60 -0.25 12.25
CA SER A 138 14.13 -1.46 11.57
C SER A 138 14.85 -1.73 10.25
N ASN A 139 15.88 -0.96 9.89
CA ASN A 139 16.59 -1.04 8.60
C ASN A 139 15.65 -0.80 7.41
N ILE A 140 14.69 0.10 7.53
CA ILE A 140 13.77 0.52 6.47
C ILE A 140 14.20 1.90 5.99
N THR A 141 14.47 2.04 4.71
CA THR A 141 14.80 3.34 4.09
C THR A 141 13.52 4.12 3.86
N LEU A 142 13.36 5.25 4.58
CA LEU A 142 12.24 6.16 4.38
C LEU A 142 12.60 7.17 3.29
N LEU A 143 11.80 7.22 2.22
CA LEU A 143 11.96 8.16 1.11
C LEU A 143 11.00 9.35 1.29
N LYS A 144 11.53 10.57 1.08
CA LYS A 144 10.80 11.83 1.26
C LYS A 144 11.08 12.79 0.11
N ASN A 145 10.27 12.73 -0.95
CA ASN A 145 10.45 13.50 -2.18
C ASN A 145 11.86 13.32 -2.76
N GLU A 146 12.28 12.09 -2.94
CA GLU A 146 13.61 11.75 -3.43
C GLU A 146 13.63 10.46 -4.26
N THR A 147 14.64 10.32 -5.07
CA THR A 147 14.97 9.10 -5.82
C THR A 147 16.23 8.47 -5.25
N THR A 148 16.18 7.16 -5.02
CA THR A 148 17.32 6.31 -4.68
C THR A 148 17.50 5.21 -5.72
N TYR A 149 18.64 4.52 -5.69
CA TYR A 149 18.93 3.40 -6.59
C TYR A 149 19.12 2.12 -5.81
N ILE A 150 18.49 1.05 -6.31
CA ILE A 150 18.61 -0.31 -5.79
C ILE A 150 19.48 -1.08 -6.78
N TYR A 151 20.61 -1.60 -6.30
CA TYR A 151 21.55 -2.36 -7.11
C TYR A 151 21.36 -3.85 -6.89
N ASN A 152 21.31 -4.62 -7.99
CA ASN A 152 21.32 -6.07 -7.93
C ASN A 152 22.78 -6.63 -7.85
N GLU A 153 22.93 -7.95 -7.82
CA GLU A 153 24.25 -8.60 -7.73
C GLU A 153 25.16 -8.34 -8.93
N ASN A 154 24.59 -8.01 -10.08
CA ASN A 154 25.31 -7.66 -11.30
C ASN A 154 25.63 -6.18 -11.42
N ASN A 155 25.34 -5.40 -10.36
CA ASN A 155 25.46 -3.95 -10.35
C ASN A 155 24.51 -3.22 -11.32
N ASP A 156 23.45 -3.89 -11.80
CA ASP A 156 22.36 -3.25 -12.51
C ASP A 156 21.44 -2.54 -11.51
N LYS A 157 20.87 -1.44 -11.91
CA LYS A 157 20.11 -0.60 -11.00
C LYS A 157 18.65 -0.44 -11.38
N ILE A 158 17.82 -0.29 -10.37
CA ILE A 158 16.43 0.15 -10.45
C ILE A 158 16.35 1.49 -9.74
N ALA A 159 15.77 2.51 -10.39
CA ALA A 159 15.46 3.76 -9.73
C ALA A 159 14.16 3.61 -8.93
N LEU A 160 14.18 4.06 -7.69
CA LEU A 160 13.01 4.08 -6.80
C LEU A 160 12.78 5.51 -6.32
N THR A 161 11.67 6.11 -6.73
CA THR A 161 11.24 7.43 -6.25
C THR A 161 10.15 7.25 -5.20
N GLY A 162 10.33 7.87 -4.04
CA GLY A 162 9.31 7.98 -3.00
C GLY A 162 8.83 9.42 -2.85
N LEU A 163 7.53 9.64 -3.07
CA LEU A 163 6.91 10.95 -2.85
C LEU A 163 6.33 11.02 -1.43
N GLU A 164 6.41 12.20 -0.83
CA GLU A 164 5.61 12.50 0.35
C GLU A 164 4.12 12.54 0.00
N SER A 165 3.26 12.50 1.02
CA SER A 165 1.81 12.48 0.84
C SER A 165 1.33 13.66 -0.02
N TYR A 166 0.49 13.38 -1.01
CA TYR A 166 -0.18 14.35 -1.86
C TYR A 166 -1.03 15.36 -1.06
N LEU A 167 -1.59 14.91 0.06
CA LEU A 167 -2.38 15.74 0.97
C LEU A 167 -1.52 16.56 1.94
N LYS A 168 -0.18 16.43 1.90
CA LYS A 168 0.78 17.08 2.79
C LYS A 168 1.84 17.84 2.00
N ASN A 169 3.00 17.24 1.81
CA ASN A 169 4.22 17.93 1.37
C ASN A 169 4.80 17.39 0.07
N MET A 170 3.96 16.79 -0.81
CA MET A 170 4.43 16.24 -2.08
C MET A 170 5.11 17.31 -2.94
N ASP A 171 6.35 17.03 -3.33
CA ASP A 171 7.13 17.85 -4.28
C ASP A 171 7.67 16.96 -5.42
N ILE A 172 6.95 16.98 -6.53
CA ILE A 172 7.28 16.17 -7.71
C ILE A 172 8.63 16.58 -8.30
N ASN A 173 8.91 17.88 -8.39
CA ASN A 173 10.13 18.34 -9.04
C ASN A 173 11.37 17.92 -8.25
N LYS A 174 11.35 18.10 -6.95
CA LYS A 174 12.41 17.63 -6.05
C LYS A 174 12.59 16.12 -6.15
N SER A 175 11.49 15.37 -6.18
CA SER A 175 11.50 13.90 -6.14
C SER A 175 12.28 13.27 -7.30
N TYR A 176 12.27 13.90 -8.48
CA TYR A 176 12.88 13.37 -9.71
C TYR A 176 14.21 14.03 -10.10
N THR A 177 14.76 14.89 -9.24
CA THR A 177 15.99 15.65 -9.57
C THR A 177 17.19 14.75 -9.84
N SER A 178 17.30 13.61 -9.12
CA SER A 178 18.43 12.69 -9.25
C SER A 178 18.15 11.49 -10.14
N LEU A 179 17.11 11.51 -10.95
CA LEU A 179 16.76 10.40 -11.82
C LEU A 179 17.66 10.35 -13.04
N GLU A 180 18.33 9.21 -13.24
CA GLU A 180 19.13 8.93 -14.41
C GLU A 180 18.29 8.34 -15.55
N GLU A 181 18.61 8.73 -16.79
CA GLU A 181 17.96 8.20 -17.98
C GLU A 181 18.20 6.69 -18.17
N ASN A 182 17.31 6.03 -18.89
CA ASN A 182 17.40 4.60 -19.26
C ASN A 182 17.46 3.61 -18.08
N THR A 183 16.95 4.00 -16.91
CA THR A 183 16.82 3.12 -15.74
C THR A 183 15.38 2.68 -15.56
N TYR A 184 15.13 1.38 -15.26
CA TYR A 184 13.80 0.96 -14.88
C TYR A 184 13.38 1.69 -13.61
N HIS A 185 12.23 2.35 -13.67
CA HIS A 185 11.84 3.30 -12.63
C HIS A 185 10.52 2.90 -11.96
N ILE A 186 10.56 2.80 -10.64
CA ILE A 186 9.40 2.55 -9.77
C ILE A 186 9.11 3.84 -9.00
N THR A 187 7.85 4.25 -8.98
CA THR A 187 7.39 5.39 -8.18
C THR A 187 6.42 4.93 -7.12
N MET A 188 6.68 5.34 -5.89
CA MET A 188 5.82 5.12 -4.73
C MET A 188 5.08 6.40 -4.39
N VAL A 189 3.75 6.32 -4.28
CA VAL A 189 2.88 7.39 -3.80
C VAL A 189 1.94 6.81 -2.75
N HIS A 190 1.49 7.62 -1.81
CA HIS A 190 0.46 7.15 -0.89
C HIS A 190 -0.92 7.31 -1.51
N GLU A 191 -1.32 8.53 -1.86
CA GLU A 191 -2.64 8.81 -2.43
C GLU A 191 -2.68 8.61 -3.94
N PRO A 192 -3.69 7.88 -4.48
CA PRO A 192 -3.86 7.68 -5.92
C PRO A 192 -3.97 8.96 -6.76
N ASP A 193 -4.50 10.05 -6.19
CA ASP A 193 -4.64 11.33 -6.92
C ASP A 193 -3.27 11.94 -7.29
N ALA A 194 -2.19 11.59 -6.59
CA ALA A 194 -0.82 11.97 -6.93
C ALA A 194 -0.39 11.46 -8.32
N ILE A 195 -0.93 10.31 -8.75
CA ILE A 195 -0.62 9.70 -10.04
C ILE A 195 -1.00 10.65 -11.17
N LYS A 196 -2.13 11.35 -11.04
CA LYS A 196 -2.56 12.34 -12.05
C LYS A 196 -1.55 13.46 -12.23
N GLU A 197 -0.96 13.94 -11.13
CA GLU A 197 0.06 14.99 -11.19
C GLU A 197 1.38 14.45 -11.79
N ILE A 198 1.75 13.21 -11.50
CA ILE A 198 2.91 12.56 -12.13
C ILE A 198 2.73 12.47 -13.64
N LEU A 199 1.57 12.02 -14.09
CA LEU A 199 1.25 11.89 -15.53
C LEU A 199 1.17 13.24 -16.21
N LYS A 200 0.58 14.25 -15.58
CA LYS A 200 0.47 15.62 -16.09
C LYS A 200 1.84 16.30 -16.26
N ASN A 201 2.77 16.01 -15.36
CA ASN A 201 4.14 16.54 -15.38
C ASN A 201 5.08 15.64 -16.21
N GLU A 202 4.55 14.67 -16.96
CA GLU A 202 5.29 13.76 -17.84
C GLU A 202 6.49 13.08 -17.15
N LYS A 203 6.39 12.85 -15.84
CA LYS A 203 7.47 12.22 -15.10
C LYS A 203 7.61 10.75 -15.49
N PRO A 204 8.83 10.28 -15.76
CA PRO A 204 9.06 8.89 -16.14
C PRO A 204 8.70 7.96 -14.97
N SER A 205 8.01 6.87 -15.27
CA SER A 205 7.79 5.76 -14.33
C SER A 205 7.30 4.53 -15.11
N ASN A 206 7.97 3.42 -14.94
CA ASN A 206 7.58 2.14 -15.52
C ASN A 206 6.52 1.44 -14.65
N LEU A 207 6.58 1.67 -13.33
CA LEU A 207 5.67 1.08 -12.36
C LEU A 207 5.32 2.13 -11.29
N ILE A 208 4.02 2.37 -11.08
CA ILE A 208 3.55 3.27 -10.02
C ILE A 208 2.75 2.46 -9.00
N LEU A 209 3.13 2.58 -7.74
CA LEU A 209 2.52 1.87 -6.61
C LEU A 209 1.87 2.88 -5.67
N ALA A 210 0.59 2.66 -5.34
CA ALA A 210 -0.19 3.53 -4.48
C ALA A 210 -0.88 2.76 -3.34
N GLY A 211 -1.19 3.47 -2.25
CA GLY A 211 -1.95 2.99 -1.11
C GLY A 211 -3.26 3.75 -0.90
N HIS A 212 -3.51 4.16 0.35
CA HIS A 212 -4.52 5.09 0.84
C HIS A 212 -5.98 4.69 0.61
N SER A 213 -6.36 4.41 -0.62
CA SER A 213 -7.76 4.12 -0.97
C SER A 213 -8.21 2.72 -0.54
N ILE A 214 -7.25 1.86 -0.16
CA ILE A 214 -7.47 0.43 0.08
C ILE A 214 -8.35 -0.23 -1.01
N ASN A 215 -8.29 0.31 -2.22
CA ASN A 215 -9.13 -0.03 -3.37
C ASN A 215 -10.65 0.01 -3.06
N GLY A 216 -11.05 0.86 -2.09
CA GLY A 216 -12.40 0.96 -1.52
C GLY A 216 -12.70 -0.11 -0.45
N SER A 217 -13.27 0.31 0.69
CA SER A 217 -13.67 -0.62 1.76
C SER A 217 -14.81 -1.56 1.33
N ILE A 218 -15.62 -1.12 0.35
CA ILE A 218 -16.74 -1.87 -0.23
C ILE A 218 -16.50 -2.00 -1.73
N ASN A 219 -16.34 -3.24 -2.20
CA ASN A 219 -16.13 -3.55 -3.62
C ASN A 219 -17.25 -4.43 -4.15
N ILE A 220 -18.45 -3.85 -4.35
CA ILE A 220 -19.60 -4.54 -4.92
C ILE A 220 -19.44 -4.58 -6.45
N PRO A 221 -19.54 -5.76 -7.09
CA PRO A 221 -19.52 -5.86 -8.55
C PRO A 221 -20.53 -4.92 -9.20
N GLY A 222 -20.06 -4.07 -10.13
CA GLY A 222 -20.90 -3.07 -10.81
C GLY A 222 -21.06 -1.73 -10.08
N ILE A 223 -20.73 -1.65 -8.80
CA ILE A 223 -20.75 -0.41 -8.01
C ILE A 223 -19.33 -0.15 -7.50
N LYS A 224 -18.52 0.51 -8.32
CA LYS A 224 -17.14 0.79 -7.97
C LYS A 224 -17.03 2.07 -7.12
N ASN A 225 -16.07 2.09 -6.20
CA ASN A 225 -15.60 3.28 -5.51
C ASN A 225 -16.59 3.94 -4.55
N LEU A 226 -17.40 3.16 -3.85
CA LEU A 226 -18.13 3.67 -2.68
C LEU A 226 -17.15 4.00 -1.55
N LEU A 227 -17.31 5.19 -0.96
CA LEU A 227 -16.57 5.63 0.21
C LEU A 227 -15.04 5.81 0.01
N LEU A 228 -14.61 6.35 -1.14
CA LEU A 228 -13.22 6.70 -1.33
C LEU A 228 -12.83 7.92 -0.46
N PRO A 229 -11.65 7.89 0.18
CA PRO A 229 -11.12 9.02 0.93
C PRO A 229 -10.70 10.19 0.02
N ASN A 230 -10.40 11.34 0.62
CA ASN A 230 -9.78 12.45 -0.10
C ASN A 230 -8.40 12.01 -0.59
N GLY A 231 -8.01 12.42 -1.80
CA GLY A 231 -6.74 11.95 -2.41
C GLY A 231 -6.90 10.71 -3.31
N ALA A 232 -8.11 10.08 -3.34
CA ALA A 232 -8.40 8.92 -4.19
C ALA A 232 -9.62 9.13 -5.10
N LYS A 233 -10.08 10.36 -5.30
CA LYS A 233 -11.35 10.66 -6.00
C LYS A 233 -11.16 11.19 -7.41
N LYS A 234 -10.00 11.74 -7.75
CA LYS A 234 -9.76 12.46 -9.00
C LYS A 234 -9.29 11.57 -10.12
N ILE A 235 -8.61 10.46 -9.81
CA ILE A 235 -8.09 9.57 -10.84
C ILE A 235 -9.18 8.60 -11.31
N LYS A 236 -9.31 8.44 -12.63
CA LYS A 236 -10.26 7.51 -13.23
C LYS A 236 -9.53 6.27 -13.71
N ASN A 237 -10.15 5.10 -13.60
CA ASN A 237 -9.57 3.86 -14.12
C ASN A 237 -9.25 3.93 -15.63
N SER A 238 -9.96 4.78 -16.39
CA SER A 238 -9.66 5.00 -17.81
C SER A 238 -8.30 5.69 -18.04
N GLU A 239 -7.84 6.49 -17.09
CA GLU A 239 -6.55 7.18 -17.14
C GLU A 239 -5.38 6.22 -16.83
N LEU A 240 -5.68 5.09 -16.18
CA LEU A 240 -4.71 4.06 -15.78
C LEU A 240 -4.52 2.94 -16.80
N LYS A 241 -5.42 2.82 -17.80
CA LYS A 241 -5.52 1.64 -18.70
C LYS A 241 -4.23 1.24 -19.43
N ASN A 242 -3.32 2.16 -19.65
CA ASN A 242 -2.09 1.92 -20.40
C ASN A 242 -0.82 2.18 -19.56
N LYS A 243 -0.94 2.12 -18.23
CA LYS A 243 0.17 2.33 -17.30
C LYS A 243 0.23 1.18 -16.31
N ASN A 244 1.42 0.77 -15.94
CA ASN A 244 1.60 -0.18 -14.83
C ASN A 244 1.36 0.53 -13.50
N VAL A 245 0.10 0.74 -13.16
CA VAL A 245 -0.33 1.40 -11.93
C VAL A 245 -1.12 0.42 -11.09
N TYR A 246 -0.70 0.23 -9.86
CA TYR A 246 -1.34 -0.68 -8.92
C TYR A 246 -1.63 0.02 -7.60
N ILE A 247 -2.89 -0.09 -7.17
CA ILE A 247 -3.36 0.42 -5.89
C ILE A 247 -3.51 -0.76 -4.93
N SER A 248 -2.88 -0.67 -3.77
CA SER A 248 -2.96 -1.69 -2.73
C SER A 248 -4.38 -1.80 -2.15
N ASN A 249 -4.80 -3.02 -1.83
CA ASN A 249 -6.02 -3.23 -1.05
C ASN A 249 -5.83 -2.88 0.43
N GLY A 250 -4.58 -2.60 0.86
CA GLY A 250 -4.25 -2.32 2.25
C GLY A 250 -4.40 -3.52 3.18
N ILE A 251 -3.78 -3.44 4.34
CA ILE A 251 -3.82 -4.49 5.38
C ILE A 251 -4.89 -4.20 6.41
N GLY A 252 -4.99 -2.94 6.85
CA GLY A 252 -5.94 -2.45 7.84
C GLY A 252 -7.26 -1.99 7.26
N VAL A 253 -7.86 -1.01 7.89
CA VAL A 253 -9.06 -0.32 7.45
C VAL A 253 -8.85 1.17 7.55
N ASN A 254 -9.43 1.92 6.63
CA ASN A 254 -9.39 3.37 6.66
C ASN A 254 -10.53 3.93 7.56
N ASN A 255 -11.37 4.84 7.09
CA ASN A 255 -12.37 5.56 7.88
C ASN A 255 -13.42 4.66 8.55
N VAL A 256 -13.80 3.56 7.91
CA VAL A 256 -14.85 2.66 8.41
C VAL A 256 -14.29 1.28 8.70
N ASN A 257 -14.71 0.73 9.83
CA ASN A 257 -14.15 -0.49 10.39
C ASN A 257 -14.83 -1.75 9.84
N PHE A 258 -14.98 -1.81 8.50
CA PHE A 258 -15.49 -2.98 7.79
C PHE A 258 -14.96 -3.05 6.36
N ARG A 259 -14.96 -4.26 5.79
CA ARG A 259 -14.60 -4.57 4.40
C ARG A 259 -15.62 -5.55 3.81
N LEU A 260 -16.13 -5.22 2.64
CA LEU A 260 -17.04 -6.08 1.90
C LEU A 260 -16.46 -6.38 0.52
N PHE A 261 -16.22 -7.66 0.22
CA PHE A 261 -15.59 -8.13 -1.04
C PHE A 261 -14.25 -7.50 -1.37
N ASN A 262 -13.49 -7.11 -0.34
CA ASN A 262 -12.16 -6.54 -0.47
C ASN A 262 -11.27 -7.06 0.68
N THR A 263 -10.71 -8.24 0.51
CA THR A 263 -9.85 -8.88 1.51
C THR A 263 -8.52 -8.14 1.64
N PRO A 264 -7.99 -7.94 2.87
CA PRO A 264 -6.64 -7.45 3.08
C PRO A 264 -5.61 -8.24 2.27
N SER A 265 -4.69 -7.54 1.60
CA SER A 265 -3.74 -8.23 0.73
C SER A 265 -2.39 -7.54 0.64
N ILE A 266 -1.38 -8.33 0.29
CA ILE A 266 -0.10 -7.88 -0.24
C ILE A 266 -0.04 -8.20 -1.72
N ASN A 267 0.69 -7.39 -2.49
CA ASN A 267 0.94 -7.63 -3.90
C ASN A 267 2.37 -8.14 -4.09
N LEU A 268 2.52 -9.25 -4.79
CA LEU A 268 3.79 -9.81 -5.23
C LEU A 268 3.95 -9.57 -6.74
N TYR A 269 4.83 -8.67 -7.12
CA TYR A 269 5.19 -8.44 -8.53
C TYR A 269 6.35 -9.35 -8.91
N ARG A 270 6.18 -10.09 -10.01
CA ARG A 270 7.25 -10.86 -10.65
C ARG A 270 7.64 -10.20 -11.95
N PHE A 271 8.91 -9.95 -12.11
CA PHE A 271 9.52 -9.43 -13.31
C PHE A 271 9.88 -10.61 -14.22
N ASN A 272 9.20 -10.75 -15.36
CA ASN A 272 9.40 -11.83 -16.32
C ASN A 272 10.10 -11.34 -17.59
#